data_16464560aaf1a2111bb49bd4ab9e8ebb
#
_entry.id   16464560aaf1a2111bb49bd4ab9e8ebb
#
_cell.length_a   1.000
_cell.length_b   1.000
_cell.length_c   1.000
_cell.angle_alpha   90.00
_cell.angle_beta   90.00
_cell.angle_gamma   90.00
#
_symmetry.space_group_name_H-M   'P 1'
#
loop_
_entity.id
_entity.type
_entity.pdbx_description
1 polymer ?
#
loop_
_entity_poly.entity_id
_entity_poly.type
_entity_poly.pdbx_seq_one_letter_code
_entity_poly.pdbx_strand_id
1 'polypeptide(L)'
;MITNKKKNEKTTEIYFDETSAPVVIRTHNTVLKKRLLAFAEKFPDLCRLTDDDEFGYLSFEIDKKRFSYRITDPYTEERKALARAKMNEINNKEDNG
;
A
#
# COMPACT_ATOMS: atom_id res chain seq x y z
N MET A 1 12.00 -13.59 10.61
CA MET A 1 11.18 -13.46 9.38
C MET A 1 11.77 -14.33 8.29
N ILE A 2 11.00 -15.27 7.78
CA ILE A 2 11.46 -16.21 6.74
C ILE A 2 11.20 -15.59 5.37
N THR A 3 12.18 -15.66 4.48
CA THR A 3 12.07 -15.02 3.18
C THR A 3 12.46 -15.93 2.01
N ASN A 4 12.59 -17.24 2.26
CA ASN A 4 13.05 -18.19 1.23
C ASN A 4 11.95 -18.78 0.37
N LYS A 5 10.74 -18.21 0.39
CA LYS A 5 9.65 -18.65 -0.46
C LYS A 5 9.77 -18.08 -1.86
N LYS A 6 9.22 -18.79 -2.84
CA LYS A 6 9.14 -18.30 -4.21
C LYS A 6 8.16 -17.13 -4.31
N LYS A 7 8.31 -16.32 -5.34
CA LYS A 7 7.44 -15.14 -5.52
C LYS A 7 5.95 -15.47 -5.56
N ASN A 8 5.57 -16.58 -6.18
CA ASN A 8 4.17 -16.98 -6.26
C ASN A 8 3.64 -17.59 -4.96
N GLU A 9 4.50 -17.83 -3.98
CA GLU A 9 4.11 -18.31 -2.66
C GLU A 9 4.00 -17.16 -1.65
N LYS A 10 4.46 -15.98 -2.01
CA LYS A 10 4.42 -14.80 -1.15
C LYS A 10 3.13 -14.04 -1.35
N THR A 11 2.08 -14.50 -0.73
CA THR A 11 0.73 -13.98 -0.89
C THR A 11 0.40 -12.92 0.15
N THR A 12 -0.63 -12.12 -0.14
CA THR A 12 -1.10 -11.06 0.73
C THR A 12 -2.61 -11.16 0.86
N GLU A 13 -3.09 -11.07 2.10
CA GLU A 13 -4.51 -11.03 2.41
C GLU A 13 -4.82 -9.73 3.12
N ILE A 14 -5.86 -9.04 2.67
CA ILE A 14 -6.29 -7.78 3.26
C ILE A 14 -7.76 -7.93 3.61
N TYR A 15 -8.09 -7.70 4.86
CA TYR A 15 -9.45 -7.85 5.34
C TYR A 15 -9.92 -6.57 6.01
N PHE A 16 -11.08 -6.09 5.61
CA PHE A 16 -11.76 -4.99 6.26
C PHE A 16 -13.25 -5.06 5.91
N ASP A 17 -14.06 -4.42 6.73
CA ASP A 17 -15.50 -4.32 6.49
C ASP A 17 -15.90 -2.85 6.44
N GLU A 18 -17.19 -2.58 6.41
CA GLU A 18 -17.68 -1.20 6.31
C GLU A 18 -17.70 -0.44 7.63
N THR A 19 -17.30 -1.10 8.71
CA THR A 19 -17.24 -0.43 10.02
C THR A 19 -15.93 0.34 10.15
N SER A 20 -15.74 0.99 11.30
CA SER A 20 -14.51 1.71 11.60
C SER A 20 -13.40 0.82 12.17
N ALA A 21 -13.61 -0.49 12.20
CA ALA A 21 -12.61 -1.42 12.70
C ALA A 21 -11.33 -1.35 11.86
N PRO A 22 -10.16 -1.62 12.47
CA PRO A 22 -8.89 -1.58 11.73
C PRO A 22 -8.86 -2.56 10.55
N VAL A 23 -8.08 -2.21 9.54
CA VAL A 23 -7.80 -3.11 8.43
C VAL A 23 -6.77 -4.13 8.89
N VAL A 24 -7.01 -5.40 8.59
CA VAL A 24 -6.07 -6.48 8.91
C VAL A 24 -5.33 -6.86 7.63
N ILE A 25 -4.00 -6.81 7.68
CA ILE A 25 -3.15 -7.18 6.55
C ILE A 25 -2.25 -8.32 6.97
N ARG A 26 -2.36 -9.45 6.27
CA ARG A 26 -1.49 -10.60 6.47
C ARG A 26 -0.71 -10.82 5.19
N THR A 27 0.61 -10.70 5.24
CA THR A 27 1.40 -10.69 4.02
C THR A 27 2.75 -11.37 4.18
N HIS A 28 3.18 -12.01 3.12
CA HIS A 28 4.55 -12.49 2.96
C HIS A 28 5.32 -11.64 1.95
N ASN A 29 4.74 -10.57 1.43
CA ASN A 29 5.41 -9.70 0.47
C ASN A 29 6.55 -8.96 1.16
N THR A 30 7.75 -9.10 0.65
CA THR A 30 8.96 -8.58 1.29
C THR A 30 8.92 -7.04 1.40
N VAL A 31 8.53 -6.36 0.35
CA VAL A 31 8.48 -4.90 0.34
C VAL A 31 7.39 -4.39 1.28
N LEU A 32 6.22 -5.00 1.21
CA LEU A 32 5.09 -4.60 2.05
C LEU A 32 5.36 -4.86 3.53
N LYS A 33 5.98 -6.00 3.87
CA LYS A 33 6.36 -6.28 5.25
C LYS A 33 7.28 -5.20 5.81
N LYS A 34 8.30 -4.84 5.07
CA LYS A 34 9.25 -3.79 5.49
C LYS A 34 8.55 -2.45 5.67
N ARG A 35 7.67 -2.13 4.75
CA ARG A 35 6.93 -0.87 4.78
C ARG A 35 5.99 -0.79 5.98
N LEU A 36 5.28 -1.88 6.27
CA LEU A 36 4.38 -1.94 7.42
C LEU A 36 5.14 -1.92 8.74
N LEU A 37 6.28 -2.61 8.82
CA LEU A 37 7.11 -2.58 10.02
C LEU A 37 7.61 -1.16 10.30
N ALA A 38 8.10 -0.47 9.28
CA ALA A 38 8.57 0.91 9.42
C ALA A 38 7.44 1.85 9.85
N PHE A 39 6.26 1.68 9.26
CA PHE A 39 5.10 2.48 9.62
C PHE A 39 4.67 2.22 11.06
N ALA A 40 4.64 0.95 11.49
CA ALA A 40 4.26 0.60 12.85
C ALA A 40 5.25 1.13 13.87
N GLU A 41 6.53 1.15 13.53
CA GLU A 41 7.55 1.71 14.41
C GLU A 41 7.38 3.23 14.57
N LYS A 42 7.06 3.90 13.47
CA LYS A 42 6.90 5.34 13.44
C LYS A 42 5.57 5.81 14.03
N PHE A 43 4.51 5.03 13.81
CA PHE A 43 3.16 5.37 14.24
C PHE A 43 2.50 4.18 14.94
N PRO A 44 2.98 3.82 16.16
CA PRO A 44 2.47 2.63 16.85
C PRO A 44 0.99 2.69 17.21
N ASP A 45 0.43 3.89 17.31
CA ASP A 45 -1.00 4.07 17.60
C ASP A 45 -1.87 3.81 16.37
N LEU A 46 -1.29 3.83 15.18
CA LEU A 46 -2.03 3.69 13.93
C LEU A 46 -1.82 2.35 13.26
N CYS A 47 -0.75 1.66 13.58
CA CYS A 47 -0.41 0.38 12.98
C CYS A 47 0.38 -0.46 13.96
N ARG A 48 0.03 -1.74 14.04
CA ARG A 48 0.78 -2.64 14.92
C ARG A 48 0.89 -4.02 14.32
N LEU A 49 2.00 -4.66 14.60
CA LEU A 49 2.22 -6.08 14.28
C LEU A 49 1.42 -6.92 15.26
N THR A 50 0.55 -7.78 14.74
CA THR A 50 -0.30 -8.65 15.57
C THR A 50 0.16 -10.09 15.58
N ASP A 51 0.84 -10.52 14.54
CA ASP A 51 1.32 -11.91 14.47
C ASP A 51 2.52 -12.00 13.53
N ASP A 52 3.44 -12.91 13.88
CA ASP A 52 4.60 -13.24 13.04
C ASP A 52 4.66 -14.77 13.05
N ASP A 53 4.11 -15.40 12.01
CA ASP A 53 4.09 -16.84 11.97
C ASP A 53 5.43 -17.40 11.50
N GLU A 54 5.64 -18.67 11.76
CA GLU A 54 6.92 -19.33 11.45
C GLU A 54 7.15 -19.57 9.96
N PHE A 55 6.17 -19.23 9.11
CA PHE A 55 6.29 -19.37 7.66
C PHE A 55 6.64 -18.05 6.98
N GLY A 56 6.87 -16.99 7.77
CA GLY A 56 7.30 -15.71 7.25
C GLY A 56 6.18 -14.73 6.96
N TYR A 57 4.94 -15.06 7.27
CA TYR A 57 3.84 -14.11 7.19
C TYR A 57 3.85 -13.19 8.39
N LEU A 58 3.63 -11.93 8.15
CA LEU A 58 3.39 -10.96 9.20
C LEU A 58 1.96 -10.46 9.08
N SER A 59 1.30 -10.32 10.22
CA SER A 59 -0.05 -9.77 10.30
C SER A 59 -0.02 -8.45 11.02
N PHE A 60 -0.74 -7.48 10.47
CA PHE A 60 -0.79 -6.12 11.00
C PHE A 60 -2.23 -5.67 11.11
N GLU A 61 -2.48 -4.79 12.08
CA GLU A 61 -3.70 -3.99 12.12
C GLU A 61 -3.31 -2.55 11.86
N ILE A 62 -3.98 -1.91 10.91
CA ILE A 62 -3.74 -0.52 10.58
C ILE A 62 -5.04 0.27 10.63
N ASP A 63 -4.98 1.50 11.13
CA ASP A 63 -6.14 2.38 11.18
C ASP A 63 -6.75 2.50 9.79
N LYS A 64 -8.04 2.29 9.68
CA LYS A 64 -8.74 2.28 8.41
C LYS A 64 -8.57 3.60 7.64
N LYS A 65 -8.43 4.70 8.35
CA LYS A 65 -8.22 6.02 7.74
C LYS A 65 -6.84 6.15 7.10
N ARG A 66 -5.89 5.29 7.48
CA ARG A 66 -4.53 5.31 6.97
C ARG A 66 -4.30 4.31 5.85
N PHE A 67 -5.32 3.49 5.56
CA PHE A 67 -5.24 2.52 4.49
C PHE A 67 -6.16 2.90 3.36
N SER A 68 -5.66 2.89 2.14
CA SER A 68 -6.48 3.05 0.96
C SER A 68 -6.10 2.02 -0.08
N TYR A 69 -7.08 1.56 -0.79
CA TYR A 69 -6.86 0.69 -1.93
C TYR A 69 -7.14 1.47 -3.21
N ARG A 70 -6.52 1.03 -4.27
CA ARG A 70 -6.58 1.76 -5.51
C ARG A 70 -6.85 0.81 -6.68
N ILE A 71 -7.87 1.14 -7.43
CA ILE A 71 -8.18 0.46 -8.68
C ILE A 71 -7.91 1.48 -9.78
N THR A 72 -7.04 1.10 -10.71
CA THR A 72 -6.63 2.03 -11.76
C THR A 72 -7.21 1.62 -13.09
N ASP A 73 -7.53 2.62 -13.89
CA ASP A 73 -7.98 2.45 -15.25
C ASP A 73 -6.82 1.93 -16.10
N PRO A 74 -7.05 0.98 -17.02
CA PRO A 74 -5.96 0.46 -17.86
C PRO A 74 -5.28 1.49 -18.74
N TYR A 75 -5.90 2.64 -18.98
CA TYR A 75 -5.31 3.72 -19.76
C TYR A 75 -4.63 4.77 -18.90
N THR A 76 -4.49 4.53 -17.62
CA THR A 76 -4.02 5.55 -16.67
C THR A 76 -2.64 6.08 -17.01
N GLU A 77 -1.72 5.20 -17.39
CA GLU A 77 -0.35 5.61 -17.67
C GLU A 77 -0.24 6.45 -18.92
N GLU A 78 -0.96 6.09 -19.98
CA GLU A 78 -0.99 6.86 -21.21
C GLU A 78 -1.62 8.23 -20.97
N ARG A 79 -2.71 8.28 -20.23
CA ARG A 79 -3.38 9.53 -19.90
C ARG A 79 -2.51 10.44 -19.06
N LYS A 80 -1.77 9.85 -18.12
CA LYS A 80 -0.86 10.63 -17.30
C LYS A 80 0.25 11.25 -18.14
N ALA A 81 0.78 10.54 -19.10
CA ALA A 81 1.81 11.07 -19.99
C ALA A 81 1.26 12.22 -20.83
N LEU A 82 0.07 12.06 -21.39
CA LEU A 82 -0.58 13.11 -22.16
C LEU A 82 -0.93 14.32 -21.30
N ALA A 83 -1.47 14.09 -20.13
CA ALA A 83 -1.83 15.17 -19.21
C ALA A 83 -0.59 15.96 -18.78
N ARG A 84 0.51 15.26 -18.57
CA ARG A 84 1.76 15.91 -18.17
C ARG A 84 2.27 16.81 -19.27
N ALA A 85 2.23 16.36 -20.50
CA ALA A 85 2.64 17.19 -21.65
C ALA A 85 1.74 18.41 -21.80
N LYS A 86 0.44 18.22 -21.67
CA LYS A 86 -0.53 19.32 -21.73
C LYS A 86 -0.35 20.33 -20.61
N MET A 87 -0.12 19.85 -19.41
CA MET A 87 0.10 20.74 -18.27
C MET A 87 1.33 21.61 -18.44
N ASN A 88 2.39 21.05 -18.97
CA ASN A 88 3.59 21.82 -19.26
C ASN A 88 3.31 22.95 -20.26
N GLU A 89 2.53 22.67 -21.28
CA GLU A 89 2.12 23.70 -22.23
C GLU A 89 1.29 24.79 -21.56
N ILE A 90 0.31 24.40 -20.79
CA ILE A 90 -0.58 25.32 -20.10
C ILE A 90 0.19 26.19 -19.12
N ASN A 91 1.06 25.60 -18.34
CA ASN A 91 1.86 26.35 -17.37
C ASN A 91 2.76 27.37 -18.05
N ASN A 92 3.31 27.01 -19.21
CA ASN A 92 4.14 27.96 -19.94
C ASN A 92 3.36 29.12 -20.54
N LYS A 93 2.10 28.90 -20.86
CA LYS A 93 1.26 29.94 -21.47
C LYS A 93 0.59 30.81 -20.45
N GLU A 94 -0.02 30.23 -19.45
CA GLU A 94 -0.94 30.91 -18.55
C GLU A 94 -0.40 31.08 -17.16
N ASP A 95 0.56 30.30 -16.79
CA ASP A 95 1.14 30.35 -15.47
C ASP A 95 0.13 30.13 -14.34
N ASN A 96 -0.96 29.48 -14.63
CA ASN A 96 -1.95 29.20 -13.60
C ASN A 96 -2.24 27.71 -13.48
N GLY A 97 -1.53 26.92 -14.19
CA GLY A 97 -1.59 25.47 -14.08
C GLY A 97 -2.93 24.88 -14.37
#